data_151d773b60ba3dcc79d60257bc8389b5
#
_entry.id   151d773b60ba3dcc79d60257bc8389b5
#
_cell.length_a   1.000
_cell.length_b   1.000
_cell.length_c   1.000
_cell.angle_alpha   90.00
_cell.angle_beta   90.00
_cell.angle_gamma   90.00
#
_symmetry.space_group_name_H-M   'P 1'
#
loop_
_entity.id
_entity.type
_entity.pdbx_description
1 polymer ?
#
loop_
_entity_poly.entity_id
_entity_poly.type
_entity_poly.pdbx_seq_one_letter_code
_entity_poly.pdbx_strand_id
1 'polypeptide(L)'
;MSPEEILSTYGPRESMEYDVVVVGGGPGGLATAIRVKQLAAEKGKDVSVVVLEKGSEPGAHILSGAIMDPKALTELIPDWKALGAPLNQPVTDDAYVFLGEKSGF
;
A
#
# COMPACT_ATOMS: atom_id res chain seq x y z
N MET A 1 -19.79 -21.12 -3.55
CA MET A 1 -20.96 -20.69 -4.34
C MET A 1 -20.70 -20.94 -5.83
N SER A 2 -21.69 -21.46 -6.56
CA SER A 2 -21.62 -21.57 -8.00
C SER A 2 -21.83 -20.19 -8.66
N PRO A 3 -21.44 -20.01 -9.94
CA PRO A 3 -21.73 -18.77 -10.66
C PRO A 3 -23.23 -18.43 -10.70
N GLU A 4 -24.08 -19.45 -10.83
CA GLU A 4 -25.54 -19.28 -10.86
C GLU A 4 -26.07 -18.82 -9.49
N GLU A 5 -25.56 -19.35 -8.39
CA GLU A 5 -25.93 -18.94 -7.04
C GLU A 5 -25.51 -17.51 -6.77
N ILE A 6 -24.32 -17.09 -7.20
CA ILE A 6 -23.84 -15.71 -7.10
C ILE A 6 -24.78 -14.77 -7.86
N LEU A 7 -25.11 -15.10 -9.11
CA LEU A 7 -25.98 -14.26 -9.92
C LEU A 7 -27.40 -14.16 -9.34
N SER A 8 -27.93 -15.24 -8.75
CA SER A 8 -29.27 -15.23 -8.14
C SER A 8 -29.30 -14.42 -6.84
N THR A 9 -28.20 -14.39 -6.09
CA THR A 9 -28.10 -13.69 -4.79
C THR A 9 -27.78 -12.21 -4.96
N TYR A 10 -26.83 -11.87 -5.84
CA TYR A 10 -26.28 -10.51 -5.97
C TYR A 10 -26.64 -9.81 -7.29
N GLY A 11 -27.32 -10.50 -8.20
CA GLY A 11 -27.68 -9.98 -9.50
C GLY A 11 -26.54 -10.03 -10.51
N PRO A 12 -26.70 -9.42 -11.68
CA PRO A 12 -25.67 -9.36 -12.72
C PRO A 12 -24.41 -8.67 -12.22
N ARG A 13 -23.25 -9.16 -12.65
CA ARG A 13 -21.97 -8.50 -12.34
C ARG A 13 -21.87 -7.18 -13.09
N GLU A 14 -21.48 -6.15 -12.37
CA GLU A 14 -21.07 -4.90 -12.98
C GLU A 14 -19.63 -5.05 -13.52
N SER A 15 -19.37 -4.39 -14.64
CA SER A 15 -18.05 -4.39 -15.25
C SER A 15 -17.61 -2.97 -15.52
N MET A 16 -16.37 -2.66 -15.14
CA MET A 16 -15.72 -1.39 -15.41
C MET A 16 -14.36 -1.64 -16.05
N GLU A 17 -13.99 -0.81 -17.00
CA GLU A 17 -12.71 -0.92 -17.69
C GLU A 17 -11.69 0.06 -17.14
N TYR A 18 -10.47 -0.44 -16.90
CA TYR A 18 -9.32 0.34 -16.49
C TYR A 18 -8.08 -0.10 -17.27
N ASP A 19 -7.17 0.82 -17.52
CA ASP A 19 -5.91 0.50 -18.20
C ASP A 19 -5.02 -0.40 -17.32
N VAL A 20 -5.01 -0.14 -16.02
CA VAL A 20 -4.22 -0.90 -15.05
C VAL A 20 -5.07 -1.26 -13.84
N VAL A 21 -5.04 -2.53 -13.47
CA VAL A 21 -5.67 -3.03 -12.24
C VAL A 21 -4.57 -3.53 -11.30
N VAL A 22 -4.50 -2.95 -10.12
CA VAL A 22 -3.56 -3.37 -9.06
C VAL A 22 -4.35 -4.13 -8.00
N VAL A 23 -4.01 -5.37 -7.76
CA VAL A 23 -4.65 -6.20 -6.75
C VAL A 23 -3.85 -6.12 -5.45
N GLY A 24 -4.45 -5.50 -4.45
CA GLY A 24 -3.85 -5.29 -3.14
C GLY A 24 -3.39 -3.85 -2.91
N GLY A 25 -3.93 -3.22 -1.88
CA GLY A 25 -3.62 -1.84 -1.46
C GLY A 25 -2.53 -1.77 -0.38
N GLY A 26 -1.57 -2.70 -0.40
CA GLY A 26 -0.38 -2.66 0.44
C GLY A 26 0.71 -1.75 -0.14
N PRO A 27 1.89 -1.67 0.53
CA PRO A 27 2.97 -0.79 0.07
C PRO A 27 3.38 -1.02 -1.38
N GLY A 28 3.53 -2.28 -1.80
CA GLY A 28 3.90 -2.61 -3.18
C GLY A 28 2.85 -2.21 -4.21
N GLY A 29 1.58 -2.49 -3.92
CA GLY A 29 0.47 -2.12 -4.80
C GLY A 29 0.30 -0.61 -4.92
N LEU A 30 0.32 0.10 -3.81
CA LEU A 30 0.23 1.56 -3.80
C LEU A 30 1.43 2.22 -4.49
N ALA A 31 2.64 1.73 -4.25
CA ALA A 31 3.84 2.23 -4.92
C ALA A 31 3.75 2.04 -6.44
N THR A 32 3.26 0.89 -6.89
CA THR A 32 3.04 0.61 -8.31
C THR A 32 2.04 1.59 -8.92
N ALA A 33 0.89 1.78 -8.28
CA ALA A 33 -0.15 2.69 -8.76
C ALA A 33 0.36 4.14 -8.85
N ILE A 34 1.04 4.61 -7.81
CA ILE A 34 1.62 5.95 -7.77
C ILE A 34 2.64 6.13 -8.90
N ARG A 35 3.55 5.17 -9.05
CA ARG A 35 4.59 5.30 -10.08
C ARG A 35 4.03 5.26 -11.50
N VAL A 36 3.03 4.43 -11.76
CA VAL A 36 2.33 4.41 -13.05
C VAL A 36 1.72 5.79 -13.36
N LYS A 37 1.06 6.40 -12.38
CA LYS A 37 0.46 7.72 -12.56
C LYS A 37 1.51 8.82 -12.72
N GLN A 38 2.62 8.76 -12.01
CA GLN A 38 3.75 9.68 -12.18
C GLN A 38 4.32 9.61 -13.60
N LEU A 39 4.60 8.41 -14.08
CA LEU A 39 5.13 8.20 -15.44
C LEU A 39 4.14 8.61 -16.52
N ALA A 40 2.86 8.35 -16.33
CA ALA A 40 1.82 8.80 -17.25
C ALA A 40 1.79 10.33 -17.35
N ALA A 41 1.87 11.02 -16.23
CA ALA A 41 1.92 12.49 -16.18
C ALA A 41 3.18 13.04 -16.90
N GLU A 42 4.35 12.44 -16.65
CA GLU A 42 5.60 12.83 -17.32
C GLU A 42 5.54 12.68 -18.84
N LYS A 43 4.82 11.65 -19.32
CA LYS A 43 4.68 11.35 -20.75
C LYS A 43 3.46 11.99 -21.39
N GLY A 44 2.67 12.74 -20.64
CA GLY A 44 1.44 13.36 -21.12
C GLY A 44 0.38 12.36 -21.55
N LYS A 45 0.35 11.18 -20.94
CA LYS A 45 -0.62 10.12 -21.21
C LYS A 45 -1.70 10.07 -20.13
N ASP A 46 -2.93 9.79 -20.54
CA ASP A 46 -4.04 9.54 -19.62
C ASP A 46 -4.14 8.02 -19.40
N VAL A 47 -3.81 7.57 -18.19
CA VAL A 47 -3.84 6.16 -17.81
C VAL A 47 -4.75 6.02 -16.58
N SER A 48 -5.78 5.21 -16.73
CA SER A 48 -6.68 4.89 -15.61
C SER A 48 -6.11 3.73 -14.79
N VAL A 49 -6.07 3.92 -13.47
CA VAL A 49 -5.55 2.91 -12.53
C VAL A 49 -6.58 2.69 -11.45
N VAL A 50 -6.89 1.43 -11.16
CA VAL A 50 -7.69 1.03 -10.01
C VAL A 50 -6.88 0.12 -9.10
N VAL A 51 -7.00 0.35 -7.79
CA VAL A 51 -6.42 -0.52 -6.76
C VAL A 51 -7.56 -1.23 -6.05
N LEU A 52 -7.50 -2.55 -6.03
CA LEU A 52 -8.48 -3.40 -5.34
C LEU A 52 -7.92 -3.84 -3.99
N GLU A 53 -8.63 -3.52 -2.92
CA GLU A 53 -8.26 -3.87 -1.56
C GLU A 53 -9.39 -4.68 -0.91
N LYS A 54 -9.07 -5.89 -0.39
CA LYS A 54 -10.06 -6.75 0.27
C LYS A 54 -10.47 -6.25 1.65
N GLY A 55 -9.63 -5.47 2.32
CA GLY A 55 -9.95 -4.85 3.60
C GLY A 55 -10.95 -3.69 3.44
N SER A 56 -11.44 -3.19 4.56
CA SER A 56 -12.35 -2.03 4.56
C SER A 56 -11.69 -0.76 4.05
N GLU A 57 -10.37 -0.70 4.16
CA GLU A 57 -9.52 0.40 3.70
C GLU A 57 -8.07 -0.09 3.55
N PRO A 58 -7.20 0.62 2.81
CA PRO A 58 -5.79 0.30 2.78
C PRO A 58 -5.19 0.31 4.18
N GLY A 59 -4.44 -0.73 4.53
CA GLY A 59 -3.83 -0.88 5.84
C GLY A 59 -4.68 -1.58 6.91
N ALA A 60 -5.93 -1.92 6.62
CA ALA A 60 -6.83 -2.55 7.61
C ALA A 60 -6.31 -3.89 8.15
N HIS A 61 -5.55 -4.63 7.35
CA HIS A 61 -4.99 -5.94 7.72
C HIS A 61 -3.51 -5.91 8.08
N ILE A 62 -2.93 -4.74 8.27
CA ILE A 62 -1.51 -4.57 8.60
C ILE A 62 -1.36 -4.43 10.12
N LEU A 63 -0.29 -5.04 10.67
CA LEU A 63 0.08 -4.83 12.05
C LEU A 63 0.58 -3.40 12.26
N SER A 64 0.20 -2.81 13.39
CA SER A 64 0.67 -1.48 13.79
C SER A 64 1.97 -1.57 14.57
N GLY A 65 2.71 -0.47 14.64
CA GLY A 65 3.93 -0.36 15.44
C GLY A 65 5.14 -1.00 14.77
N ALA A 66 5.70 -0.29 13.81
CA ALA A 66 6.89 -0.74 13.10
C ALA A 66 7.91 0.39 12.98
N ILE A 67 9.16 0.00 12.79
CA ILE A 67 10.23 0.91 12.35
C ILE A 67 10.27 0.83 10.83
N MET A 68 10.24 1.97 10.17
CA MET A 68 10.26 2.08 8.73
C MET A 68 11.54 2.74 8.24
N ASP A 69 12.20 2.12 7.26
CA ASP A 69 13.24 2.78 6.49
C ASP A 69 12.56 3.62 5.38
N PRO A 70 12.71 4.94 5.37
CA PRO A 70 12.03 5.80 4.42
C PRO A 70 12.67 5.83 3.02
N LYS A 71 13.67 5.00 2.74
CA LYS A 71 14.39 5.00 1.47
C LYS A 71 13.45 4.86 0.26
N ALA A 72 12.59 3.85 0.28
CA ALA A 72 11.66 3.61 -0.82
C ALA A 72 10.66 4.76 -0.98
N LEU A 73 10.17 5.31 0.12
CA LEU A 73 9.28 6.46 0.09
C LEU A 73 9.98 7.70 -0.47
N THR A 74 11.24 7.93 -0.10
CA THR A 74 12.05 9.03 -0.63
C THR A 74 12.30 8.89 -2.13
N GLU A 75 12.53 7.68 -2.61
CA GLU A 75 12.71 7.42 -4.04
C GLU A 75 11.41 7.66 -4.84
N LEU A 76 10.27 7.27 -4.29
CA LEU A 76 8.97 7.41 -4.95
C LEU A 76 8.42 8.85 -4.85
N ILE A 77 8.49 9.45 -3.68
CA ILE A 77 7.94 10.78 -3.37
C ILE A 77 9.01 11.57 -2.61
N PRO A 78 9.96 12.23 -3.31
CA PRO A 78 11.09 12.91 -2.65
C PRO A 78 10.66 14.00 -1.65
N ASP A 79 9.51 14.61 -1.87
CA ASP A 79 8.96 15.68 -1.04
C ASP A 79 7.93 15.19 0.00
N TRP A 80 8.01 13.93 0.40
CA TRP A 80 7.06 13.32 1.32
C TRP A 80 6.93 14.05 2.66
N LYS A 81 7.99 14.67 3.16
CA LYS A 81 7.93 15.48 4.40
C LYS A 81 7.07 16.72 4.22
N ALA A 82 7.27 17.45 3.14
CA ALA A 82 6.49 18.64 2.82
C ALA A 82 5.02 18.31 2.55
N LEU A 83 4.74 17.12 1.99
CA LEU A 83 3.39 16.64 1.74
C LEU A 83 2.68 16.09 3.00
N GLY A 84 3.36 16.02 4.13
CA GLY A 84 2.74 15.66 5.40
C GLY A 84 2.66 14.16 5.67
N ALA A 85 3.57 13.34 5.13
CA ALA A 85 3.64 11.93 5.49
C ALA A 85 3.85 11.77 7.01
N PRO A 86 3.10 10.87 7.68
CA PRO A 86 3.05 10.80 9.14
C PRO A 86 4.26 10.08 9.77
N LEU A 87 5.45 10.29 9.25
CA LEU A 87 6.71 9.81 9.83
C LEU A 87 7.30 10.90 10.71
N ASN A 88 6.78 11.01 11.92
CA ASN A 88 7.01 12.15 12.82
C ASN A 88 8.08 11.90 13.88
N GLN A 89 8.46 10.63 14.08
CA GLN A 89 9.38 10.24 15.14
C GLN A 89 10.59 9.51 14.55
N PRO A 90 11.72 10.18 14.37
CA PRO A 90 12.96 9.53 13.97
C PRO A 90 13.41 8.50 15.02
N VAL A 91 13.90 7.36 14.55
CA VAL A 91 14.55 6.36 15.41
C VAL A 91 16.00 6.81 15.62
N THR A 92 16.38 6.98 16.87
CA THR A 92 17.73 7.43 17.26
C THR A 92 18.56 6.33 17.88
N ASP A 93 17.91 5.26 18.33
CA ASP A 93 18.59 4.10 18.92
C ASP A 93 17.76 2.85 18.66
N ASP A 94 18.41 1.78 18.22
CA ASP A 94 17.78 0.51 17.91
C ASP A 94 18.66 -0.62 18.42
N ALA A 95 18.09 -1.55 19.19
CA ALA A 95 18.81 -2.65 19.78
C ALA A 95 18.01 -3.95 19.69
N TYR A 96 18.72 -5.02 19.42
CA TYR A 96 18.20 -6.38 19.46
C TYR A 96 18.79 -7.11 20.66
N VAL A 97 17.96 -7.54 21.60
CA VAL A 97 18.39 -8.11 22.88
C VAL A 97 17.87 -9.53 23.02
N PHE A 98 18.78 -10.48 23.23
CA PHE A 98 18.43 -11.82 23.65
C PHE A 98 18.36 -11.89 25.18
N LEU A 99 17.19 -12.29 25.71
CA LEU A 99 16.93 -12.37 27.14
C LEU A 99 17.20 -13.76 27.67
N GLY A 100 18.04 -13.86 28.69
CA GLY A 100 18.21 -15.06 29.52
C GLY A 100 17.48 -14.92 30.86
N GLU A 101 17.58 -15.91 31.74
CA GLU A 101 16.90 -15.87 33.05
C GLU A 101 17.42 -14.75 33.97
N LYS A 102 18.68 -14.36 33.83
CA LYS A 102 19.35 -13.41 34.73
C LYS A 102 20.00 -12.23 33.99
N SER A 103 20.06 -12.26 32.68
CA SER A 103 20.73 -11.22 31.90
C SER A 103 20.19 -11.18 30.45
N GLY A 104 20.45 -10.09 29.75
CA GLY A 104 20.19 -9.94 28.31
C GLY A 104 21.43 -9.47 27.57
N PHE A 105 21.51 -9.78 26.31
CA PHE A 105 22.58 -9.32 25.44
C PHE A 105 22.13 -9.17 23.99
#